data_39534212a93aabbce5ece92085b98b8b
#
_entry.id   39534212a93aabbce5ece92085b98b8b
#
_cell.length_a   1.000
_cell.length_b   1.000
_cell.length_c   1.000
_cell.angle_alpha   90.00
_cell.angle_beta   90.00
_cell.angle_gamma   90.00
#
_symmetry.space_group_name_H-M   'P 1'
#
loop_
_entity.id
_entity.type
_entity.pdbx_description
1 polymer ?
#
loop_
_entity_poly.entity_id
_entity_poly.type
_entity_poly.pdbx_seq_one_letter_code
_entity_poly.pdbx_strand_id
1 'polypeptide(L)'
;LFRSESCDYADYAHPLALAIEAGECGPGVAICGSGEGISMTLNKHQGIRAALCWMPEIAHLSRQHNDANVLVMPGRFIDHEMAEKILDEFFNSGFEGGRHQKRIEKIPVK
;
A
#
# COMPACT_ATOMS: atom_id res chain seq x y z
N LEU A 1 -5.84 -2.75 12.87
CA LEU A 1 -6.92 -3.23 13.70
C LEU A 1 -6.89 -4.73 13.82
N PHE A 2 -6.78 -5.20 15.03
CA PHE A 2 -6.78 -6.63 15.30
C PHE A 2 -8.18 -7.09 15.71
N ARG A 3 -8.59 -8.22 15.15
CA ARG A 3 -9.82 -8.88 15.54
C ARG A 3 -9.52 -10.33 15.87
N SER A 4 -10.20 -10.84 16.87
CA SER A 4 -10.08 -12.23 17.27
C SER A 4 -10.89 -13.16 16.35
N GLU A 5 -11.84 -12.62 15.62
CA GLU A 5 -12.68 -13.35 14.68
C GLU A 5 -12.24 -13.10 13.23
N SER A 6 -12.59 -14.00 12.35
CA SER A 6 -12.36 -13.83 10.92
C SER A 6 -13.15 -12.65 10.37
N CYS A 7 -12.54 -11.94 9.45
CA CYS A 7 -13.21 -10.84 8.76
C CYS A 7 -12.70 -10.79 7.31
N ASP A 8 -13.56 -10.27 6.42
CA ASP A 8 -13.20 -10.12 5.03
C ASP A 8 -12.31 -8.89 4.86
N TYR A 9 -11.14 -9.08 4.23
CA TYR A 9 -10.21 -7.97 4.01
C TYR A 9 -10.84 -6.84 3.19
N ALA A 10 -11.76 -7.16 2.29
CA ALA A 10 -12.41 -6.16 1.47
C ALA A 10 -13.24 -5.17 2.29
N ASP A 11 -13.80 -5.61 3.41
CA ASP A 11 -14.61 -4.75 4.28
C ASP A 11 -13.79 -3.62 4.91
N TYR A 12 -12.47 -3.77 4.96
CA TYR A 12 -11.56 -2.75 5.47
C TYR A 12 -10.86 -2.00 4.35
N ALA A 13 -10.57 -2.69 3.25
CA ALA A 13 -9.84 -2.11 2.14
C ALA A 13 -10.64 -1.01 1.45
N HIS A 14 -11.91 -1.24 1.17
CA HIS A 14 -12.73 -0.24 0.48
C HIS A 14 -12.86 1.06 1.27
N PRO A 15 -13.20 1.04 2.58
CA PRO A 15 -13.24 2.29 3.36
C PRO A 15 -11.91 3.03 3.39
N LEU A 16 -10.80 2.30 3.51
CA LEU A 16 -9.47 2.92 3.49
C LEU A 16 -9.21 3.62 2.16
N ALA A 17 -9.49 2.93 1.06
CA ALA A 17 -9.30 3.49 -0.27
C ALA A 17 -10.14 4.75 -0.48
N LEU A 18 -11.42 4.70 -0.09
CA LEU A 18 -12.31 5.85 -0.24
C LEU A 18 -11.86 7.05 0.58
N ALA A 19 -11.36 6.81 1.80
CA ALA A 19 -10.84 7.88 2.65
C ALA A 19 -9.62 8.57 2.02
N ILE A 20 -8.71 7.77 1.45
CA ILE A 20 -7.53 8.31 0.79
C ILE A 20 -7.91 9.09 -0.48
N GLU A 21 -8.82 8.53 -1.28
CA GLU A 21 -9.28 9.19 -2.51
C GLU A 21 -10.01 10.50 -2.23
N ALA A 22 -10.72 10.56 -1.10
CA ALA A 22 -11.44 11.77 -0.70
C ALA A 22 -10.52 12.83 -0.08
N GLY A 23 -9.25 12.52 0.13
CA GLY A 23 -8.30 13.45 0.75
C GLY A 23 -8.45 13.58 2.26
N GLU A 24 -9.19 12.65 2.89
CA GLU A 24 -9.41 12.69 4.34
C GLU A 24 -8.18 12.27 5.13
N CYS A 25 -7.30 11.50 4.50
CA CYS A 25 -6.04 11.09 5.11
C CYS A 25 -4.98 10.96 4.04
N GLY A 26 -3.73 10.95 4.47
CA GLY A 26 -2.59 10.74 3.58
C GLY A 26 -2.35 9.26 3.32
N PRO A 27 -1.08 8.85 3.10
CA PRO A 27 -0.75 7.47 2.80
C PRO A 27 -1.27 6.51 3.86
N GLY A 28 -1.76 5.36 3.41
CA GLY A 28 -2.31 4.34 4.29
C GLY A 28 -1.38 3.16 4.47
N VAL A 29 -1.64 2.39 5.52
CA VAL A 29 -0.94 1.14 5.79
C VAL A 29 -1.97 0.06 6.03
N ALA A 30 -1.80 -1.08 5.37
CA ALA A 30 -2.67 -2.24 5.55
C ALA A 30 -1.82 -3.49 5.78
N ILE A 31 -2.25 -4.33 6.70
CA ILE A 31 -1.56 -5.57 7.02
C ILE A 31 -2.55 -6.71 6.95
N CYS A 32 -2.19 -7.77 6.23
CA CYS A 32 -3.01 -8.96 6.11
C CYS A 32 -2.07 -10.15 6.06
N GLY A 33 -2.59 -11.36 6.18
CA GLY A 33 -1.74 -12.57 6.23
C GLY A 33 -0.70 -12.60 5.14
N SER A 34 -1.11 -12.72 3.87
CA SER A 34 -0.20 -12.63 2.73
C SER A 34 -0.14 -11.22 2.15
N GLY A 35 -1.13 -10.38 2.44
CA GLY A 35 -1.26 -9.06 1.87
C GLY A 35 -1.86 -9.05 0.47
N GLU A 36 -2.05 -10.22 -0.14
CA GLU A 36 -2.48 -10.31 -1.54
C GLU A 36 -3.90 -9.81 -1.76
N GLY A 37 -4.86 -10.37 -1.03
CA GLY A 37 -6.26 -10.02 -1.23
C GLY A 37 -6.54 -8.55 -0.96
N ILE A 38 -5.97 -8.00 0.10
CA ILE A 38 -6.17 -6.59 0.42
C ILE A 38 -5.52 -5.68 -0.62
N SER A 39 -4.36 -6.07 -1.16
CA SER A 39 -3.70 -5.34 -2.24
C SER A 39 -4.58 -5.31 -3.50
N MET A 40 -5.13 -6.46 -3.86
CA MET A 40 -5.98 -6.57 -5.03
C MET A 40 -7.23 -5.70 -4.88
N THR A 41 -7.83 -5.70 -3.70
CA THR A 41 -9.02 -4.91 -3.43
C THR A 41 -8.71 -3.41 -3.47
N LEU A 42 -7.65 -2.98 -2.80
CA LEU A 42 -7.25 -1.58 -2.78
C LEU A 42 -6.99 -1.06 -4.19
N ASN A 43 -6.32 -1.85 -5.01
CA ASN A 43 -5.94 -1.43 -6.36
C ASN A 43 -7.10 -1.42 -7.36
N LYS A 44 -8.30 -1.83 -6.96
CA LYS A 44 -9.49 -1.63 -7.78
C LYS A 44 -9.97 -0.18 -7.79
N HIS A 45 -9.53 0.61 -6.82
CA HIS A 45 -9.87 2.03 -6.75
C HIS A 45 -8.89 2.84 -7.61
N GLN A 46 -9.42 3.69 -8.47
CA GLN A 46 -8.61 4.42 -9.47
C GLN A 46 -7.52 5.30 -8.85
N GLY A 47 -7.77 5.85 -7.68
CA GLY A 47 -6.80 6.72 -7.01
C GLY A 47 -5.83 6.00 -6.09
N ILE A 48 -5.86 4.67 -6.04
CA ILE A 48 -5.02 3.90 -5.13
C ILE A 48 -3.90 3.18 -5.89
N ARG A 49 -2.68 3.34 -5.37
CA ARG A 49 -1.53 2.56 -5.79
C ARG A 49 -1.00 1.87 -4.54
N ALA A 50 -1.54 0.69 -4.25
CA ALA A 50 -1.15 -0.11 -3.11
C ALA A 50 0.01 -1.01 -3.49
N ALA A 51 1.05 -0.98 -2.67
CA ALA A 51 2.26 -1.75 -2.91
C ALA A 51 2.44 -2.80 -1.83
N LEU A 52 2.49 -4.05 -2.23
CA LEU A 52 2.78 -5.16 -1.33
C LEU A 52 4.29 -5.24 -1.13
N CYS A 53 4.74 -4.97 0.09
CA CYS A 53 6.16 -4.88 0.41
C CYS A 53 6.51 -5.86 1.52
N TRP A 54 7.53 -6.66 1.27
CA TRP A 54 8.03 -7.65 2.23
C TRP A 54 9.48 -7.41 2.62
N MET A 55 10.09 -6.35 2.08
CA MET A 55 11.45 -5.95 2.42
C MET A 55 11.59 -4.44 2.16
N PRO A 56 12.53 -3.77 2.86
CA PRO A 56 12.65 -2.31 2.76
C PRO A 56 12.94 -1.80 1.36
N GLU A 57 13.73 -2.51 0.57
CA GLU A 57 14.07 -2.07 -0.79
C GLU A 57 12.84 -1.95 -1.67
N ILE A 58 11.89 -2.88 -1.55
CA ILE A 58 10.65 -2.84 -2.33
C ILE A 58 9.81 -1.63 -1.90
N ALA A 59 9.76 -1.36 -0.60
CA ALA A 59 9.04 -0.19 -0.08
C ALA A 59 9.63 1.12 -0.63
N HIS A 60 10.95 1.21 -0.63
CA HIS A 60 11.65 2.37 -1.19
C HIS A 60 11.29 2.58 -2.67
N LEU A 61 11.37 1.52 -3.47
CA LEU A 61 11.08 1.60 -4.90
C LEU A 61 9.61 1.91 -5.18
N SER A 62 8.70 1.39 -4.36
CA SER A 62 7.28 1.67 -4.52
C SER A 62 6.97 3.16 -4.36
N ARG A 63 7.72 3.85 -3.49
CA ARG A 63 7.60 5.29 -3.33
C ARG A 63 8.35 6.03 -4.44
N GLN A 64 9.60 5.67 -4.64
CA GLN A 64 10.47 6.39 -5.57
C GLN A 64 9.98 6.31 -7.02
N HIS A 65 9.53 5.15 -7.45
CA HIS A 65 9.13 4.91 -8.83
C HIS A 65 7.62 4.97 -9.06
N ASN A 66 6.81 4.52 -8.10
CA ASN A 66 5.38 4.34 -8.32
C ASN A 66 4.49 5.28 -7.51
N ASP A 67 5.10 6.10 -6.67
CA ASP A 67 4.35 7.02 -5.80
C ASP A 67 3.20 6.28 -5.09
N ALA A 68 3.53 5.11 -4.54
CA ALA A 68 2.53 4.30 -3.85
C ALA A 68 1.93 5.08 -2.68
N ASN A 69 0.61 5.02 -2.56
CA ASN A 69 -0.09 5.71 -1.48
C ASN A 69 -0.69 4.77 -0.44
N VAL A 70 -0.51 3.47 -0.61
CA VAL A 70 -0.81 2.49 0.44
C VAL A 70 0.31 1.47 0.51
N LEU A 71 0.85 1.31 1.70
CA LEU A 71 1.80 0.24 1.99
C LEU A 71 1.03 -0.97 2.48
N VAL A 72 1.21 -2.12 1.85
CA VAL A 72 0.62 -3.38 2.29
C VAL A 72 1.73 -4.31 2.73
N MET A 73 1.59 -4.91 3.92
CA MET A 73 2.60 -5.83 4.44
C MET A 73 1.99 -7.22 4.68
N PRO A 74 2.74 -8.29 4.36
CA PRO A 74 2.28 -9.67 4.56
C PRO A 74 2.61 -10.14 5.98
N GLY A 75 1.72 -9.88 6.93
CA GLY A 75 1.97 -10.07 8.35
C GLY A 75 2.39 -11.47 8.79
N ARG A 76 2.05 -12.51 8.01
CA ARG A 76 2.47 -13.88 8.33
C ARG A 76 3.90 -14.20 7.90
N PHE A 77 4.49 -13.36 7.08
CA PHE A 77 5.79 -13.63 6.45
C PHE A 77 6.91 -12.70 6.90
N ILE A 78 6.59 -11.72 7.74
CA ILE A 78 7.58 -10.78 8.25
C ILE A 78 7.43 -10.65 9.77
N ASP A 79 8.54 -10.40 10.46
CA ASP A 79 8.51 -10.14 11.90
C ASP A 79 8.38 -8.63 12.19
N HIS A 80 8.29 -8.28 13.45
CA HIS A 80 8.14 -6.89 13.87
C HIS A 80 9.30 -6.01 13.43
N GLU A 81 10.52 -6.52 13.54
CA GLU A 81 11.69 -5.75 13.15
C GLU A 81 11.69 -5.44 11.65
N MET A 82 11.34 -6.44 10.84
CA MET A 82 11.23 -6.25 9.40
C MET A 82 10.11 -5.26 9.06
N ALA A 83 8.96 -5.38 9.73
CA ALA A 83 7.84 -4.47 9.52
C ALA A 83 8.23 -3.02 9.81
N GLU A 84 8.97 -2.77 10.89
CA GLU A 84 9.44 -1.44 11.23
C GLU A 84 10.37 -0.87 10.17
N LYS A 85 11.29 -1.70 9.65
CA LYS A 85 12.19 -1.27 8.59
C LYS A 85 11.45 -0.91 7.31
N ILE A 86 10.44 -1.71 6.97
CA ILE A 86 9.61 -1.45 5.79
C ILE A 86 8.85 -0.13 5.96
N LEU A 87 8.23 0.08 7.12
CA LEU A 87 7.51 1.31 7.43
C LEU A 87 8.43 2.53 7.34
N ASP A 88 9.61 2.45 7.95
CA ASP A 88 10.57 3.55 7.93
C ASP A 88 10.96 3.90 6.50
N GLU A 89 11.25 2.91 5.69
CA GLU A 89 11.67 3.14 4.32
C GLU A 89 10.53 3.73 3.49
N PHE A 90 9.32 3.22 3.67
CA PHE A 90 8.16 3.73 2.93
C PHE A 90 7.91 5.21 3.23
N PHE A 91 7.90 5.58 4.51
CA PHE A 91 7.59 6.95 4.92
C PHE A 91 8.75 7.94 4.78
N ASN A 92 9.97 7.44 4.61
CA ASN A 92 11.14 8.31 4.41
C ASN A 92 11.59 8.41 2.95
N SER A 93 10.90 7.73 2.03
CA SER A 93 11.22 7.79 0.60
C SER A 93 10.26 8.71 -0.14
N GLY A 94 10.79 9.45 -1.10
CA GLY A 94 9.99 10.37 -1.90
C GLY A 94 9.86 9.91 -3.34
N PHE A 95 8.88 10.48 -4.05
CA PHE A 95 8.65 10.18 -5.45
C PHE A 95 9.70 10.91 -6.31
N GLU A 96 10.33 10.16 -7.18
CA GLU A 96 11.37 10.69 -8.08
C GLU A 96 10.80 11.50 -9.23
N GLY A 97 9.61 11.15 -9.69
CA GLY A 97 8.97 11.82 -10.83
C GLY A 97 9.57 11.41 -12.17
N GLY A 98 9.73 12.40 -13.05
CA GLY A 98 10.32 12.17 -14.36
C GLY A 98 9.57 11.15 -15.19
N ARG A 99 10.31 10.19 -15.77
CA ARG A 99 9.71 9.15 -16.62
C ARG A 99 8.68 8.29 -15.91
N HIS A 100 8.76 8.20 -14.59
CA HIS A 100 7.83 7.38 -13.81
C HIS A 100 6.42 7.96 -13.80
N GLN A 101 6.30 9.29 -13.87
CA GLN A 101 5.00 9.95 -13.86
C GLN A 101 4.11 9.49 -15.02
N LYS A 102 4.67 9.38 -16.22
CA LYS A 102 3.92 8.92 -17.39
C LYS A 102 3.41 7.49 -17.22
N ARG A 103 4.20 6.65 -16.58
CA ARG A 103 3.82 5.26 -16.33
C ARG A 103 2.68 5.17 -15.33
N ILE A 104 2.76 5.96 -14.26
CA ILE A 104 1.71 6.01 -13.24
C ILE A 104 0.37 6.44 -13.84
N GLU A 105 0.40 7.43 -14.70
CA GLU A 105 -0.81 7.96 -15.35
C GLU A 105 -1.54 6.94 -16.22
N LYS A 106 -0.85 5.88 -16.62
CA LYS A 106 -1.43 4.80 -17.42
C LYS A 106 -1.96 3.64 -16.59
N ILE A 107 -1.74 3.64 -15.27
CA ILE A 107 -2.22 2.56 -14.41
C ILE A 107 -3.75 2.52 -14.33
N PRO A 108 -4.45 3.65 -14.10
CA PRO A 108 -5.90 3.59 -14.02
C PRO A 108 -6.54 3.15 -15.33
N VAL A 109 -7.57 2.32 -15.21
CA VAL A 109 -8.34 1.85 -16.37
C VAL A 109 -9.22 2.99 -16.87
N LYS A 110 -9.21 3.19 -18.17
CA LYS A 110 -9.99 4.26 -18.80
C LYS A 110 -11.24 3.73 -19.48
#